data_55f74523041fffecc355f69fc7115f25
#
_entry.id   55f74523041fffecc355f69fc7115f25
#
_cell.length_a   1.000
_cell.length_b   1.000
_cell.length_c   1.000
_cell.angle_alpha   90.00
_cell.angle_beta   90.00
_cell.angle_gamma   90.00
#
_symmetry.space_group_name_H-M   'P 1'
#
loop_
_entity.id
_entity.type
_entity.pdbx_description
1 polymer ?
#
loop_
_entity_poly.entity_id
_entity_poly.type
_entity_poly.pdbx_seq_one_letter_code
_entity_poly.pdbx_strand_id
1 'polypeptide(L)'
;MKPNSLIAINKLLVPIILLCLFSYAFGDSVLLSNAKIFTMENSRVIERGDILVRGGRIMEVGEGLRPPSKTKVVDLSGMVITPGLFDAYTRFGLEEISAVDSSRDGTAEKGGPYFDIQYSLNQASTLIDINLVEGVTRAVSAPLNSDDFFAGFGASVLLGKGKIIEKPRVALFGALTSRASGSYGSRSVLIKRFRQSLIDARQMSVGMMPSMSHREVEFRYSPLELQELAASVKAEIPFVIEVHRVAEIQELITIKRDFGIRVVIKGGAEAWKLAEQLAKNNIGVILDPLDNLPTGFERLGARLDNATLLDKAGVVIAFSV
;
A
#
# COMPACT_ATOMS: atom_id res chain seq x y z
N MET A 1 -4.63 73.49 16.66
CA MET A 1 -4.51 72.69 15.45
C MET A 1 -4.99 71.28 15.77
N LYS A 2 -6.01 70.78 15.10
CA LYS A 2 -6.75 69.59 15.45
C LYS A 2 -6.08 68.30 14.85
N PRO A 3 -5.84 67.23 15.61
CA PRO A 3 -5.46 65.94 15.07
C PRO A 3 -6.64 64.94 15.11
N ASN A 4 -7.61 65.07 14.22
CA ASN A 4 -8.77 64.16 14.20
C ASN A 4 -9.04 63.48 12.82
N SER A 5 -8.14 63.59 11.84
CA SER A 5 -8.37 63.05 10.52
C SER A 5 -7.76 61.61 10.26
N LEU A 6 -6.79 61.18 11.07
CA LEU A 6 -6.12 59.90 10.90
C LEU A 6 -6.87 58.68 11.50
N ILE A 7 -7.74 58.91 12.49
CA ILE A 7 -8.49 57.83 13.18
C ILE A 7 -9.72 57.38 12.37
N ALA A 8 -10.27 58.26 11.53
CA ALA A 8 -11.45 57.92 10.70
C ALA A 8 -11.11 57.04 9.50
N ILE A 9 -9.91 57.13 8.94
CA ILE A 9 -9.48 56.32 7.78
C ILE A 9 -9.21 54.89 8.18
N ASN A 10 -8.67 54.65 9.39
CA ASN A 10 -8.39 53.29 9.87
C ASN A 10 -9.66 52.49 10.22
N LYS A 11 -10.77 53.14 10.56
CA LYS A 11 -12.03 52.42 10.88
C LYS A 11 -12.81 51.97 9.65
N LEU A 12 -12.53 52.53 8.48
CA LEU A 12 -13.18 52.13 7.21
C LEU A 12 -12.38 51.09 6.46
N LEU A 13 -11.04 51.03 6.61
CA LEU A 13 -10.16 50.10 5.95
C LEU A 13 -10.24 48.65 6.52
N VAL A 14 -10.48 48.52 7.83
CA VAL A 14 -10.57 47.21 8.49
C VAL A 14 -11.75 46.35 7.98
N PRO A 15 -12.99 46.86 7.84
CA PRO A 15 -14.08 46.05 7.30
C PRO A 15 -13.92 45.74 5.79
N ILE A 16 -13.25 46.60 5.02
CA ILE A 16 -12.98 46.34 3.60
C ILE A 16 -11.94 45.24 3.43
N ILE A 17 -10.90 45.20 4.24
CA ILE A 17 -9.89 44.12 4.26
C ILE A 17 -10.51 42.80 4.73
N LEU A 18 -11.42 42.83 5.72
CA LEU A 18 -12.14 41.64 6.18
C LEU A 18 -13.12 41.12 5.12
N LEU A 19 -13.71 41.99 4.30
CA LEU A 19 -14.60 41.59 3.19
C LEU A 19 -13.83 40.94 2.01
N CYS A 20 -12.56 41.36 1.79
CA CYS A 20 -11.70 40.80 0.75
C CYS A 20 -11.13 39.42 1.14
N LEU A 21 -11.07 39.08 2.43
CA LEU A 21 -10.60 37.77 2.92
C LEU A 21 -11.67 36.66 2.75
N PHE A 22 -12.92 37.00 2.43
CA PHE A 22 -13.98 36.06 2.11
C PHE A 22 -14.13 35.80 0.60
N SER A 23 -13.14 36.12 -0.23
CA SER A 23 -13.05 35.53 -1.56
C SER A 23 -12.73 34.03 -1.39
N TYR A 24 -13.73 33.29 -0.99
CA TYR A 24 -13.69 31.83 -1.16
C TYR A 24 -13.40 31.59 -2.65
N ALA A 25 -12.22 31.05 -2.93
CA ALA A 25 -11.96 30.46 -4.22
C ALA A 25 -13.09 29.43 -4.45
N PHE A 26 -14.09 29.81 -5.24
CA PHE A 26 -15.08 28.88 -5.75
C PHE A 26 -14.33 27.92 -6.67
N GLY A 27 -13.77 26.85 -6.08
CA GLY A 27 -13.22 25.78 -6.87
C GLY A 27 -14.29 25.30 -7.83
N ASP A 28 -13.90 25.00 -9.06
CA ASP A 28 -14.81 24.48 -10.09
C ASP A 28 -15.64 23.35 -9.49
N SER A 29 -16.97 23.50 -9.61
CA SER A 29 -17.89 22.45 -9.18
C SER A 29 -18.42 21.72 -10.39
N VAL A 30 -18.49 20.38 -10.29
CA VAL A 30 -18.99 19.49 -11.32
C VAL A 30 -20.04 18.57 -10.71
N LEU A 31 -21.18 18.45 -11.39
CA LEU A 31 -22.17 17.43 -11.09
C LEU A 31 -22.06 16.35 -12.18
N LEU A 32 -21.69 15.14 -11.77
CA LEU A 32 -21.81 13.94 -12.59
C LEU A 32 -23.21 13.38 -12.37
N SER A 33 -24.05 13.31 -13.40
CA SER A 33 -25.47 12.99 -13.23
C SER A 33 -25.89 11.75 -13.99
N ASN A 34 -26.96 11.11 -13.50
CA ASN A 34 -27.65 9.97 -14.12
C ASN A 34 -26.82 8.69 -14.32
N ALA A 35 -25.75 8.50 -13.56
CA ALA A 35 -24.92 7.29 -13.66
C ALA A 35 -25.44 6.17 -12.75
N LYS A 36 -25.10 4.92 -13.08
CA LYS A 36 -25.15 3.82 -12.12
C LYS A 36 -23.91 3.89 -11.21
N ILE A 37 -24.10 4.02 -9.90
CA ILE A 37 -23.00 4.25 -8.97
C ILE A 37 -22.84 3.08 -8.02
N PHE A 38 -21.67 2.43 -8.03
CA PHE A 38 -21.26 1.47 -7.01
C PHE A 38 -20.49 2.24 -5.93
N THR A 39 -21.11 2.43 -4.76
CA THR A 39 -20.50 3.25 -3.69
C THR A 39 -19.41 2.52 -2.94
N MET A 40 -19.36 1.20 -3.04
CA MET A 40 -18.52 0.27 -2.23
C MET A 40 -18.76 0.40 -0.72
N GLU A 41 -19.74 1.18 -0.31
CA GLU A 41 -20.20 1.27 1.07
C GLU A 41 -21.39 0.33 1.29
N ASN A 42 -21.21 -0.70 2.11
CA ASN A 42 -22.24 -1.70 2.42
C ASN A 42 -22.93 -2.31 1.17
N SER A 43 -22.16 -2.52 0.11
CA SER A 43 -22.65 -3.02 -1.19
C SER A 43 -23.80 -2.20 -1.81
N ARG A 44 -23.93 -0.92 -1.44
CA ARG A 44 -24.97 -0.03 -1.94
C ARG A 44 -24.71 0.32 -3.40
N VAL A 45 -25.70 0.05 -4.24
CA VAL A 45 -25.73 0.47 -5.64
C VAL A 45 -26.86 1.51 -5.80
N ILE A 46 -26.56 2.62 -6.50
CA ILE A 46 -27.53 3.64 -6.90
C ILE A 46 -27.70 3.50 -8.39
N GLU A 47 -28.89 3.07 -8.86
CA GLU A 47 -29.12 2.76 -10.28
C GLU A 47 -29.12 4.02 -11.17
N ARG A 48 -29.52 5.16 -10.62
CA ARG A 48 -29.49 6.46 -11.32
C ARG A 48 -29.13 7.55 -10.33
N GLY A 49 -27.83 7.69 -10.11
CA GLY A 49 -27.29 8.59 -9.10
C GLY A 49 -26.49 9.74 -9.69
N ASP A 50 -26.24 10.68 -8.79
CA ASP A 50 -25.46 11.90 -9.06
C ASP A 50 -24.31 11.99 -8.07
N ILE A 51 -23.20 12.59 -8.50
CA ILE A 51 -22.05 12.92 -7.65
C ILE A 51 -21.73 14.40 -7.82
N LEU A 52 -21.81 15.15 -6.72
CA LEU A 52 -21.36 16.54 -6.69
C LEU A 52 -19.91 16.61 -6.25
N VAL A 53 -19.04 17.11 -7.12
CA VAL A 53 -17.61 17.34 -6.84
C VAL A 53 -17.36 18.85 -6.77
N ARG A 54 -16.62 19.30 -5.75
CA ARG A 54 -16.18 20.69 -5.60
C ARG A 54 -14.75 20.74 -5.08
N GLY A 55 -13.89 21.51 -5.74
CA GLY A 55 -12.50 21.65 -5.34
C GLY A 55 -11.76 20.32 -5.26
N GLY A 56 -12.06 19.39 -6.18
CA GLY A 56 -11.45 18.07 -6.23
C GLY A 56 -11.94 17.07 -5.14
N ARG A 57 -13.02 17.41 -4.41
CA ARG A 57 -13.60 16.52 -3.39
C ARG A 57 -15.04 16.19 -3.69
N ILE A 58 -15.42 14.94 -3.43
CA ILE A 58 -16.83 14.51 -3.46
C ILE A 58 -17.53 15.16 -2.25
N MET A 59 -18.55 15.95 -2.54
CA MET A 59 -19.34 16.65 -1.54
C MET A 59 -20.62 15.88 -1.19
N GLU A 60 -21.24 15.26 -2.19
CA GLU A 60 -22.49 14.54 -2.02
C GLU A 60 -22.63 13.45 -3.08
N VAL A 61 -23.24 12.34 -2.72
CA VAL A 61 -23.60 11.22 -3.61
C VAL A 61 -25.04 10.84 -3.31
N GLY A 62 -25.89 10.85 -4.32
CA GLY A 62 -27.33 10.56 -4.14
C GLY A 62 -28.08 10.59 -5.45
N GLU A 63 -29.41 10.60 -5.38
CA GLU A 63 -30.30 10.72 -6.51
C GLU A 63 -30.91 12.13 -6.57
N GLY A 64 -31.00 12.71 -7.76
CA GLY A 64 -31.66 14.00 -8.00
C GLY A 64 -31.03 15.18 -7.27
N LEU A 65 -29.71 15.21 -7.17
CA LEU A 65 -28.98 16.29 -6.53
C LEU A 65 -29.20 17.63 -7.25
N ARG A 66 -29.38 18.69 -6.47
CA ARG A 66 -29.50 20.05 -7.01
C ARG A 66 -28.15 20.76 -6.91
N PRO A 67 -27.45 20.93 -8.04
CA PRO A 67 -26.14 21.59 -8.00
C PRO A 67 -26.27 23.06 -7.66
N PRO A 68 -25.27 23.66 -6.99
CA PRO A 68 -25.15 25.08 -6.82
C PRO A 68 -25.11 25.82 -8.18
N SER A 69 -25.43 27.12 -8.16
CA SER A 69 -25.29 27.96 -9.35
C SER A 69 -23.86 27.91 -9.92
N LYS A 70 -23.74 27.90 -11.23
CA LYS A 70 -22.45 27.81 -11.98
C LYS A 70 -21.74 26.45 -11.90
N THR A 71 -22.41 25.38 -11.45
CA THR A 71 -21.87 24.02 -11.51
C THR A 71 -21.94 23.48 -12.94
N LYS A 72 -20.83 22.91 -13.43
CA LYS A 72 -20.81 22.19 -14.70
C LYS A 72 -21.55 20.86 -14.52
N VAL A 73 -22.57 20.61 -15.30
CA VAL A 73 -23.30 19.33 -15.29
C VAL A 73 -22.75 18.45 -16.43
N VAL A 74 -22.42 17.20 -16.10
CA VAL A 74 -22.00 16.17 -17.04
C VAL A 74 -22.99 15.03 -16.92
N ASP A 75 -23.76 14.80 -17.97
CA ASP A 75 -24.69 13.67 -18.03
C ASP A 75 -23.93 12.39 -18.37
N LEU A 76 -24.05 11.39 -17.50
CA LEU A 76 -23.42 10.08 -17.61
C LEU A 76 -24.46 8.96 -17.72
N SER A 77 -25.61 9.27 -18.35
CA SER A 77 -26.65 8.26 -18.60
C SER A 77 -26.10 7.03 -19.31
N GLY A 78 -26.36 5.86 -18.75
CA GLY A 78 -25.87 4.58 -19.27
C GLY A 78 -24.42 4.24 -18.88
N MET A 79 -23.74 5.10 -18.14
CA MET A 79 -22.39 4.84 -17.63
C MET A 79 -22.42 4.35 -16.20
N VAL A 80 -21.33 3.69 -15.82
CA VAL A 80 -21.09 3.17 -14.46
C VAL A 80 -19.97 3.98 -13.80
N ILE A 81 -20.19 4.39 -12.57
CA ILE A 81 -19.17 5.02 -11.73
C ILE A 81 -18.83 4.09 -10.57
N THR A 82 -17.53 3.89 -10.36
CA THR A 82 -16.97 3.20 -9.20
C THR A 82 -15.91 4.09 -8.56
N PRO A 83 -15.54 3.89 -7.29
CA PRO A 83 -14.27 4.40 -6.78
C PRO A 83 -13.11 3.91 -7.66
N GLY A 84 -12.05 4.72 -7.76
CA GLY A 84 -10.85 4.31 -8.48
C GLY A 84 -10.26 3.03 -7.89
N LEU A 85 -9.72 2.17 -8.74
CA LEU A 85 -9.11 0.92 -8.34
C LEU A 85 -7.84 1.17 -7.51
N PHE A 86 -7.62 0.30 -6.53
CA PHE A 86 -6.41 0.27 -5.72
C PHE A 86 -5.68 -1.05 -5.97
N ASP A 87 -4.48 -0.99 -6.51
CA ASP A 87 -3.63 -2.17 -6.66
C ASP A 87 -2.73 -2.36 -5.43
N ALA A 88 -2.85 -3.50 -4.78
CA ALA A 88 -2.19 -3.76 -3.51
C ALA A 88 -0.69 -4.08 -3.63
N TYR A 89 -0.20 -4.39 -4.83
CA TYR A 89 1.21 -4.74 -5.06
C TYR A 89 1.61 -4.53 -6.52
N THR A 90 2.36 -3.48 -6.78
CA THR A 90 2.84 -3.14 -8.12
C THR A 90 4.33 -2.78 -8.11
N ARG A 91 4.84 -2.43 -9.30
CA ARG A 91 6.20 -1.90 -9.50
C ARG A 91 6.19 -0.53 -10.16
N PHE A 92 5.10 0.21 -10.03
CA PHE A 92 4.98 1.53 -10.66
C PHE A 92 6.11 2.46 -10.22
N GLY A 93 6.81 3.01 -11.21
CA GLY A 93 7.97 3.85 -11.00
C GLY A 93 9.28 3.14 -10.64
N LEU A 94 9.26 1.80 -10.49
CA LEU A 94 10.44 0.99 -10.19
C LEU A 94 10.88 0.12 -11.37
N GLU A 95 10.03 -0.08 -12.33
CA GLU A 95 10.27 -0.92 -13.50
C GLU A 95 9.47 -0.36 -14.68
N GLU A 96 10.14 0.02 -15.78
CA GLU A 96 9.49 0.48 -17.00
C GLU A 96 9.34 -0.65 -18.01
N ILE A 97 10.42 -1.44 -18.19
CA ILE A 97 10.49 -2.56 -19.14
C ILE A 97 11.16 -3.73 -18.42
N SER A 98 10.42 -4.80 -18.16
CA SER A 98 10.92 -5.94 -17.38
C SER A 98 12.14 -6.65 -17.99
N ALA A 99 12.30 -6.59 -19.31
CA ALA A 99 13.43 -7.18 -20.02
C ALA A 99 14.69 -6.28 -20.08
N VAL A 100 14.62 -5.05 -19.57
CA VAL A 100 15.72 -4.08 -19.65
C VAL A 100 16.20 -3.71 -18.24
N ASP A 101 17.32 -4.26 -17.82
CA ASP A 101 17.86 -4.08 -16.46
C ASP A 101 18.07 -2.60 -16.09
N SER A 102 18.54 -1.75 -17.00
CA SER A 102 18.72 -0.32 -16.77
C SER A 102 17.42 0.47 -16.54
N SER A 103 16.26 -0.13 -16.77
CA SER A 103 14.95 0.45 -16.51
C SER A 103 14.30 -0.07 -15.20
N ARG A 104 15.06 -0.81 -14.40
CA ARG A 104 14.62 -1.45 -13.17
C ARG A 104 15.44 -0.98 -11.98
N ASP A 105 14.80 -0.38 -11.00
CA ASP A 105 15.44 0.14 -9.77
C ASP A 105 14.68 -0.29 -8.49
N GLY A 106 14.05 -1.45 -8.57
CA GLY A 106 13.24 -2.01 -7.49
C GLY A 106 13.96 -3.06 -6.64
N THR A 107 15.26 -3.33 -6.90
CA THR A 107 16.01 -4.39 -6.20
C THR A 107 17.29 -3.83 -5.62
N ALA A 108 17.55 -4.14 -4.36
CA ALA A 108 18.86 -3.89 -3.74
C ALA A 108 19.54 -5.24 -3.47
N GLU A 109 20.75 -5.41 -4.00
CA GLU A 109 21.52 -6.64 -3.80
C GLU A 109 21.88 -6.88 -2.33
N LYS A 110 22.08 -5.79 -1.59
CA LYS A 110 22.42 -5.78 -0.15
C LYS A 110 21.65 -4.70 0.59
N GLY A 111 20.33 -4.66 0.45
CA GLY A 111 19.56 -3.56 1.03
C GLY A 111 18.68 -3.98 2.20
N GLY A 112 18.23 -5.23 2.21
CA GLY A 112 17.40 -5.76 3.28
C GLY A 112 16.40 -4.74 3.84
N PRO A 113 16.27 -4.64 5.17
CA PRO A 113 15.37 -3.68 5.81
C PRO A 113 15.83 -2.21 5.74
N TYR A 114 16.96 -1.90 5.10
CA TYR A 114 17.43 -0.54 4.85
C TYR A 114 16.97 0.01 3.50
N PHE A 115 16.67 -0.85 2.53
CA PHE A 115 16.24 -0.43 1.20
C PHE A 115 14.85 0.23 1.25
N ASP A 116 14.77 1.45 0.75
CA ASP A 116 13.55 2.25 0.74
C ASP A 116 13.30 2.79 -0.67
N ILE A 117 12.29 2.25 -1.33
CA ILE A 117 11.99 2.55 -2.74
C ILE A 117 11.60 4.00 -3.01
N GLN A 118 11.27 4.80 -1.99
CA GLN A 118 10.93 6.21 -2.21
C GLN A 118 12.04 6.98 -2.92
N TYR A 119 13.29 6.53 -2.78
CA TYR A 119 14.46 7.15 -3.42
C TYR A 119 14.73 6.61 -4.83
N SER A 120 14.13 5.48 -5.19
CA SER A 120 14.24 4.84 -6.50
C SER A 120 13.06 5.14 -7.42
N LEU A 121 11.94 5.68 -6.88
CA LEU A 121 10.70 5.87 -7.65
C LEU A 121 10.86 6.92 -8.74
N ASN A 122 10.72 6.48 -10.00
CA ASN A 122 10.56 7.37 -11.15
C ASN A 122 9.13 7.95 -11.20
N GLN A 123 9.01 9.22 -10.82
CA GLN A 123 7.71 9.91 -10.80
C GLN A 123 7.18 10.25 -12.20
N ALA A 124 8.02 10.10 -13.23
CA ALA A 124 7.68 10.33 -14.63
C ALA A 124 7.50 9.02 -15.41
N SER A 125 7.26 7.91 -14.72
CA SER A 125 7.02 6.60 -15.34
C SER A 125 5.81 6.67 -16.29
N THR A 126 5.98 6.19 -17.51
CA THR A 126 4.91 6.13 -18.52
C THR A 126 3.80 5.16 -18.13
N LEU A 127 4.10 4.17 -17.29
CA LEU A 127 3.14 3.19 -16.79
C LEU A 127 2.07 3.82 -15.88
N ILE A 128 2.39 4.98 -15.27
CA ILE A 128 1.44 5.71 -14.41
C ILE A 128 0.23 6.18 -15.22
N ASP A 129 0.47 6.89 -16.34
CA ASP A 129 -0.61 7.43 -17.17
C ASP A 129 -1.42 6.30 -17.82
N ILE A 130 -0.77 5.23 -18.28
CA ILE A 130 -1.42 4.07 -18.89
C ILE A 130 -2.40 3.43 -17.90
N ASN A 131 -1.95 3.13 -16.68
CA ASN A 131 -2.78 2.47 -15.67
C ASN A 131 -3.86 3.40 -15.09
N LEU A 132 -3.60 4.71 -15.04
CA LEU A 132 -4.61 5.69 -14.65
C LEU A 132 -5.81 5.70 -15.61
N VAL A 133 -5.58 5.56 -16.93
CA VAL A 133 -6.65 5.46 -17.94
C VAL A 133 -7.47 4.19 -17.76
N GLU A 134 -6.85 3.09 -17.30
CA GLU A 134 -7.53 1.83 -16.98
C GLU A 134 -8.27 1.86 -15.63
N GLY A 135 -8.22 2.99 -14.93
CA GLY A 135 -8.97 3.21 -13.68
C GLY A 135 -8.20 2.91 -12.40
N VAL A 136 -6.93 2.53 -12.46
CA VAL A 136 -6.08 2.42 -11.26
C VAL A 136 -5.68 3.82 -10.80
N THR A 137 -6.17 4.24 -9.65
CA THR A 137 -5.91 5.58 -9.11
C THR A 137 -4.89 5.60 -8.00
N ARG A 138 -4.73 4.48 -7.31
CA ARG A 138 -3.75 4.28 -6.23
C ARG A 138 -3.15 2.89 -6.32
N ALA A 139 -1.92 2.76 -5.85
CA ALA A 139 -1.26 1.48 -5.72
C ALA A 139 -0.26 1.47 -4.57
N VAL A 140 0.19 0.27 -4.20
CA VAL A 140 1.41 0.10 -3.42
C VAL A 140 2.52 -0.30 -4.38
N SER A 141 3.48 0.60 -4.58
CA SER A 141 4.72 0.24 -5.25
C SER A 141 5.63 -0.47 -4.25
N ALA A 142 6.10 -1.64 -4.63
CA ALA A 142 6.83 -2.56 -3.76
C ALA A 142 8.18 -2.94 -4.35
N PRO A 143 9.20 -3.18 -3.52
CA PRO A 143 10.49 -3.67 -3.99
C PRO A 143 10.32 -5.05 -4.63
N LEU A 144 11.21 -5.35 -5.56
CA LEU A 144 11.34 -6.69 -6.11
C LEU A 144 11.89 -7.65 -5.06
N ASN A 145 11.44 -8.90 -5.12
CA ASN A 145 12.00 -9.93 -4.24
C ASN A 145 13.50 -10.07 -4.49
N SER A 146 14.27 -9.81 -3.47
CA SER A 146 15.70 -10.10 -3.43
C SER A 146 15.96 -11.59 -3.17
N ASP A 147 17.22 -11.98 -3.25
CA ASP A 147 17.65 -13.30 -2.79
C ASP A 147 17.77 -13.35 -1.25
N ASP A 148 17.38 -12.29 -0.56
CA ASP A 148 17.29 -12.19 0.89
C ASP A 148 15.84 -12.33 1.38
N PHE A 149 15.66 -12.52 2.69
CA PHE A 149 14.35 -12.52 3.32
C PHE A 149 13.65 -11.17 3.15
N PHE A 150 14.30 -10.07 3.56
CA PHE A 150 13.75 -8.74 3.38
C PHE A 150 14.12 -8.15 2.02
N ALA A 151 13.11 -7.65 1.32
CA ALA A 151 13.27 -6.95 0.05
C ALA A 151 13.38 -5.43 0.22
N GLY A 152 12.79 -4.87 1.28
CA GLY A 152 12.80 -3.43 1.56
C GLY A 152 11.42 -2.84 1.80
N PHE A 153 11.37 -1.50 1.94
CA PHE A 153 10.13 -0.76 2.16
C PHE A 153 9.45 -0.40 0.86
N GLY A 154 8.12 -0.57 0.83
CA GLY A 154 7.25 -0.08 -0.23
C GLY A 154 6.58 1.25 0.12
N ALA A 155 6.00 1.91 -0.89
CA ALA A 155 5.32 3.18 -0.77
C ALA A 155 3.92 3.14 -1.40
N SER A 156 2.96 3.85 -0.79
CA SER A 156 1.69 4.15 -1.43
C SER A 156 1.89 5.24 -2.47
N VAL A 157 1.39 5.00 -3.67
CA VAL A 157 1.47 5.93 -4.79
C VAL A 157 0.06 6.31 -5.25
N LEU A 158 -0.10 7.60 -5.56
CA LEU A 158 -1.28 8.15 -6.19
C LEU A 158 -0.95 8.34 -7.67
N LEU A 159 -1.66 7.64 -8.54
CA LEU A 159 -1.47 7.77 -9.97
C LEU A 159 -2.10 9.09 -10.45
N GLY A 160 -1.32 9.90 -11.15
CA GLY A 160 -1.75 11.20 -11.65
C GLY A 160 -0.59 12.16 -11.84
N LYS A 161 -0.90 13.41 -12.13
CA LYS A 161 0.11 14.45 -12.36
C LYS A 161 0.67 14.98 -11.02
N GLY A 162 1.97 15.17 -10.95
CA GLY A 162 2.66 15.77 -9.81
C GLY A 162 3.36 14.74 -8.93
N LYS A 163 3.44 14.99 -7.62
CA LYS A 163 4.11 14.08 -6.68
C LYS A 163 3.27 12.82 -6.51
N ILE A 164 3.78 11.68 -6.97
CA ILE A 164 3.07 10.41 -6.91
C ILE A 164 3.16 9.71 -5.55
N ILE A 165 4.22 9.94 -4.77
CA ILE A 165 4.36 9.32 -3.45
C ILE A 165 3.35 9.95 -2.48
N GLU A 166 2.31 9.19 -2.12
CA GLU A 166 1.32 9.60 -1.13
C GLU A 166 1.84 9.34 0.28
N LYS A 167 2.36 8.14 0.52
CA LYS A 167 2.93 7.75 1.81
C LYS A 167 4.12 6.81 1.61
N PRO A 168 5.33 7.16 2.07
CA PRO A 168 6.46 6.26 2.06
C PRO A 168 6.34 5.18 3.15
N ARG A 169 7.11 4.11 3.02
CA ARG A 169 7.29 3.06 4.05
C ARG A 169 5.97 2.50 4.58
N VAL A 170 5.02 2.20 3.68
CA VAL A 170 3.69 1.66 4.06
C VAL A 170 3.75 0.22 4.50
N ALA A 171 4.76 -0.52 4.06
CA ALA A 171 5.01 -1.92 4.44
C ALA A 171 6.49 -2.26 4.28
N LEU A 172 6.96 -3.24 5.05
CA LEU A 172 8.24 -3.91 4.83
C LEU A 172 7.98 -5.23 4.12
N PHE A 173 8.56 -5.39 2.94
CA PHE A 173 8.37 -6.55 2.08
C PHE A 173 9.44 -7.61 2.30
N GLY A 174 9.05 -8.87 2.14
CA GLY A 174 9.96 -10.00 2.27
C GLY A 174 9.39 -11.29 1.67
N ALA A 175 10.17 -12.37 1.70
CA ALA A 175 9.77 -13.62 1.09
C ALA A 175 10.21 -14.87 1.90
N LEU A 176 9.31 -15.84 2.00
CA LEU A 176 9.57 -17.20 2.47
C LEU A 176 9.38 -18.18 1.30
N THR A 177 10.11 -17.97 0.21
CA THR A 177 10.02 -18.72 -1.03
C THR A 177 11.25 -19.58 -1.29
N SER A 178 11.20 -20.46 -2.28
CA SER A 178 12.36 -21.25 -2.73
C SER A 178 13.51 -20.36 -3.15
N ARG A 179 13.22 -19.24 -3.81
CA ARG A 179 14.23 -18.28 -4.25
C ARG A 179 14.98 -17.69 -3.05
N ALA A 180 14.26 -17.12 -2.08
CA ALA A 180 14.87 -16.60 -0.86
C ALA A 180 15.62 -17.68 -0.07
N SER A 181 15.08 -18.91 0.01
CA SER A 181 15.74 -20.01 0.72
C SER A 181 17.00 -20.52 0.04
N GLY A 182 17.13 -20.34 -1.27
CA GLY A 182 18.34 -20.71 -2.04
C GLY A 182 19.59 -20.04 -1.50
N SER A 183 19.55 -18.78 -1.19
CA SER A 183 20.65 -18.00 -0.59
C SER A 183 21.05 -18.47 0.82
N TYR A 184 20.16 -19.20 1.50
CA TYR A 184 20.37 -19.71 2.86
C TYR A 184 20.62 -21.22 2.89
N GLY A 185 20.60 -21.89 1.74
CA GLY A 185 20.75 -23.34 1.62
C GLY A 185 19.50 -24.14 2.01
N SER A 186 18.60 -23.60 2.83
CA SER A 186 17.34 -24.26 3.18
C SER A 186 16.31 -23.30 3.78
N ARG A 187 15.02 -23.66 3.69
CA ARG A 187 13.91 -22.94 4.35
C ARG A 187 14.06 -22.90 5.88
N SER A 188 14.58 -23.97 6.47
CA SER A 188 14.80 -24.02 7.92
C SER A 188 15.77 -22.93 8.37
N VAL A 189 16.86 -22.72 7.64
CA VAL A 189 17.84 -21.66 7.94
C VAL A 189 17.22 -20.29 7.69
N LEU A 190 16.51 -20.11 6.57
CA LEU A 190 15.80 -18.85 6.27
C LEU A 190 14.85 -18.44 7.40
N ILE A 191 13.99 -19.36 7.86
CA ILE A 191 13.03 -19.10 8.95
C ILE A 191 13.74 -18.77 10.26
N LYS A 192 14.79 -19.53 10.61
CA LYS A 192 15.58 -19.26 11.81
C LYS A 192 16.25 -17.88 11.75
N ARG A 193 16.79 -17.50 10.60
CA ARG A 193 17.39 -16.17 10.39
C ARG A 193 16.36 -15.05 10.50
N PHE A 194 15.17 -15.23 9.94
CA PHE A 194 14.08 -14.28 10.12
C PHE A 194 13.71 -14.10 11.60
N ARG A 195 13.52 -15.20 12.33
CA ARG A 195 13.26 -15.14 13.80
C ARG A 195 14.39 -14.44 14.54
N GLN A 196 15.65 -14.75 14.19
CA GLN A 196 16.82 -14.14 14.85
C GLN A 196 16.86 -12.62 14.58
N SER A 197 16.61 -12.17 13.36
CA SER A 197 16.60 -10.73 13.05
C SER A 197 15.53 -9.96 13.84
N LEU A 198 14.38 -10.58 14.12
CA LEU A 198 13.34 -9.98 14.98
C LEU A 198 13.77 -9.94 16.46
N ILE A 199 14.51 -10.95 16.94
CA ILE A 199 15.11 -10.95 18.29
C ILE A 199 16.13 -9.82 18.41
N ASP A 200 17.05 -9.71 17.44
CA ASP A 200 18.10 -8.70 17.41
C ASP A 200 17.50 -7.28 17.34
N ALA A 201 16.48 -7.08 16.50
CA ALA A 201 15.75 -5.82 16.42
C ALA A 201 15.06 -5.45 17.75
N ARG A 202 14.47 -6.44 18.45
CA ARG A 202 13.86 -6.22 19.76
C ARG A 202 14.92 -5.84 20.82
N GLN A 203 16.08 -6.49 20.84
CA GLN A 203 17.18 -6.13 21.72
C GLN A 203 17.66 -4.70 21.46
N MET A 204 17.82 -4.34 20.20
CA MET A 204 18.20 -3.00 19.79
C MET A 204 17.21 -1.92 20.21
N SER A 205 15.92 -2.22 20.18
CA SER A 205 14.85 -1.28 20.57
C SER A 205 14.90 -0.89 22.07
N VAL A 206 15.50 -1.72 22.90
CA VAL A 206 15.71 -1.46 24.36
C VAL A 206 17.14 -1.02 24.69
N GLY A 207 17.93 -0.61 23.68
CA GLY A 207 19.29 -0.11 23.87
C GLY A 207 20.34 -1.21 24.15
N MET A 208 19.98 -2.48 24.01
CA MET A 208 20.93 -3.58 24.11
C MET A 208 21.55 -3.81 22.73
N MET A 209 22.87 -3.64 22.61
CA MET A 209 23.57 -4.12 21.44
C MET A 209 23.45 -5.65 21.40
N PRO A 210 23.13 -6.24 20.23
CA PRO A 210 23.14 -7.69 20.11
C PRO A 210 24.46 -8.24 20.61
N SER A 211 24.42 -9.28 21.45
CA SER A 211 25.60 -9.79 22.14
C SER A 211 26.67 -10.24 21.13
N MET A 212 27.79 -9.54 21.10
CA MET A 212 28.95 -9.89 20.27
C MET A 212 29.71 -11.13 20.81
N SER A 213 29.18 -11.82 21.80
CA SER A 213 29.85 -12.95 22.46
C SER A 213 29.92 -14.23 21.60
N HIS A 214 29.23 -14.29 20.47
CA HIS A 214 29.36 -15.37 19.50
C HIS A 214 30.12 -14.87 18.28
N ARG A 215 31.43 -14.84 18.39
CA ARG A 215 32.37 -14.40 17.34
C ARG A 215 32.30 -15.14 16.00
N GLU A 216 31.35 -16.08 15.82
CA GLU A 216 31.22 -16.89 14.61
C GLU A 216 29.85 -16.75 13.91
N VAL A 217 28.92 -15.98 14.46
CA VAL A 217 27.66 -15.70 13.76
C VAL A 217 27.78 -14.35 13.07
N GLU A 218 28.13 -14.40 11.81
CA GLU A 218 28.07 -13.24 10.92
C GLU A 218 26.65 -12.69 10.95
N PHE A 219 26.46 -11.51 11.54
CA PHE A 219 25.18 -10.83 11.51
C PHE A 219 24.85 -10.56 10.04
N ARG A 220 23.73 -11.09 9.57
CA ARG A 220 23.34 -10.86 8.19
C ARG A 220 22.98 -9.40 7.95
N TYR A 221 22.45 -8.75 8.97
CA TYR A 221 22.05 -7.33 8.93
C TYR A 221 23.01 -6.49 9.74
N SER A 222 23.45 -5.39 9.17
CA SER A 222 24.26 -4.38 9.84
C SER A 222 23.50 -3.75 11.02
N PRO A 223 24.16 -3.08 11.95
CA PRO A 223 23.48 -2.34 13.02
C PRO A 223 22.45 -1.32 12.49
N LEU A 224 22.70 -0.71 11.35
CA LEU A 224 21.81 0.24 10.71
C LEU A 224 20.51 -0.43 10.20
N GLU A 225 20.65 -1.58 9.54
CA GLU A 225 19.49 -2.38 9.09
C GLU A 225 18.66 -2.90 10.25
N LEU A 226 19.30 -3.34 11.34
CA LEU A 226 18.61 -3.77 12.56
C LEU A 226 17.88 -2.61 13.24
N GLN A 227 18.45 -1.41 13.21
CA GLN A 227 17.80 -0.20 13.72
C GLN A 227 16.53 0.14 12.91
N GLU A 228 16.59 0.04 11.59
CA GLU A 228 15.43 0.22 10.71
C GLU A 228 14.35 -0.84 10.96
N LEU A 229 14.74 -2.09 11.14
CA LEU A 229 13.83 -3.17 11.48
C LEU A 229 13.16 -2.94 12.86
N ALA A 230 13.94 -2.55 13.86
CA ALA A 230 13.43 -2.21 15.19
C ALA A 230 12.43 -1.06 15.16
N ALA A 231 12.75 0.00 14.41
CA ALA A 231 11.85 1.14 14.20
C ALA A 231 10.54 0.71 13.51
N SER A 232 10.62 -0.19 12.54
CA SER A 232 9.47 -0.73 11.82
C SER A 232 8.54 -1.54 12.71
N VAL A 233 9.10 -2.41 13.57
CA VAL A 233 8.33 -3.18 14.55
C VAL A 233 7.64 -2.25 15.54
N LYS A 234 8.35 -1.24 16.07
CA LYS A 234 7.81 -0.25 17.00
C LYS A 234 6.71 0.62 16.39
N ALA A 235 6.84 0.99 15.12
CA ALA A 235 5.85 1.78 14.38
C ALA A 235 4.69 0.94 13.84
N GLU A 236 4.65 -0.37 14.13
CA GLU A 236 3.64 -1.31 13.65
C GLU A 236 3.49 -1.32 12.11
N ILE A 237 4.59 -1.08 11.39
CA ILE A 237 4.61 -1.19 9.93
C ILE A 237 4.30 -2.65 9.55
N PRO A 238 3.32 -2.92 8.68
CA PRO A 238 3.00 -4.28 8.30
C PRO A 238 4.13 -4.93 7.49
N PHE A 239 4.34 -6.21 7.74
CA PHE A 239 5.24 -7.07 6.98
C PHE A 239 4.42 -7.77 5.90
N VAL A 240 4.69 -7.49 4.64
CA VAL A 240 4.07 -8.16 3.49
C VAL A 240 5.02 -9.26 3.03
N ILE A 241 4.66 -10.50 3.30
CA ILE A 241 5.55 -11.65 3.10
C ILE A 241 5.01 -12.54 1.97
N GLU A 242 5.79 -12.69 0.92
CA GLU A 242 5.48 -13.66 -0.13
C GLU A 242 5.70 -15.07 0.40
N VAL A 243 4.64 -15.86 0.39
CA VAL A 243 4.64 -17.25 0.88
C VAL A 243 3.50 -18.01 0.22
N HIS A 244 3.71 -19.27 -0.13
CA HIS A 244 2.72 -20.06 -0.85
C HIS A 244 2.27 -21.32 -0.12
N ARG A 245 3.19 -22.05 0.53
CA ARG A 245 2.93 -23.37 1.10
C ARG A 245 2.37 -23.30 2.51
N VAL A 246 1.52 -24.24 2.84
CA VAL A 246 0.89 -24.36 4.16
C VAL A 246 1.89 -24.38 5.33
N ALA A 247 3.05 -25.04 5.14
CA ALA A 247 4.06 -25.17 6.19
C ALA A 247 4.67 -23.81 6.58
N GLU A 248 5.07 -23.01 5.58
CA GLU A 248 5.65 -21.69 5.83
C GLU A 248 4.58 -20.67 6.28
N ILE A 249 3.33 -20.80 5.80
CA ILE A 249 2.21 -19.97 6.29
C ILE A 249 1.95 -20.25 7.77
N GLN A 250 1.96 -21.52 8.19
CA GLN A 250 1.79 -21.91 9.59
C GLN A 250 2.90 -21.35 10.48
N GLU A 251 4.14 -21.38 10.00
CA GLU A 251 5.28 -20.79 10.72
C GLU A 251 5.15 -19.26 10.80
N LEU A 252 4.68 -18.60 9.75
CA LEU A 252 4.46 -17.16 9.73
C LEU A 252 3.37 -16.73 10.72
N ILE A 253 2.30 -17.52 10.87
CA ILE A 253 1.27 -17.32 11.91
C ILE A 253 1.92 -17.38 13.31
N THR A 254 2.81 -18.35 13.52
CA THR A 254 3.53 -18.52 14.79
C THR A 254 4.46 -17.34 15.07
N ILE A 255 5.23 -16.91 14.09
CA ILE A 255 6.12 -15.74 14.19
C ILE A 255 5.32 -14.46 14.52
N LYS A 256 4.20 -14.24 13.83
CA LYS A 256 3.31 -13.11 14.12
C LYS A 256 2.89 -13.09 15.59
N ARG A 257 2.49 -14.23 16.12
CA ARG A 257 2.07 -14.35 17.53
C ARG A 257 3.23 -14.12 18.51
N ASP A 258 4.41 -14.72 18.24
CA ASP A 258 5.57 -14.66 19.14
C ASP A 258 6.19 -13.25 19.21
N PHE A 259 6.15 -12.51 18.10
CA PHE A 259 6.78 -11.20 17.98
C PHE A 259 5.80 -10.03 17.99
N GLY A 260 4.49 -10.28 17.90
CA GLY A 260 3.47 -9.23 17.89
C GLY A 260 3.50 -8.36 16.63
N ILE A 261 4.09 -8.82 15.53
CA ILE A 261 4.18 -8.06 14.28
C ILE A 261 2.87 -8.12 13.49
N ARG A 262 2.62 -7.10 12.67
CA ARG A 262 1.53 -7.12 11.71
C ARG A 262 1.99 -7.82 10.44
N VAL A 263 1.22 -8.79 9.97
CA VAL A 263 1.57 -9.62 8.82
C VAL A 263 0.45 -9.59 7.79
N VAL A 264 0.83 -9.47 6.53
CA VAL A 264 0.00 -9.68 5.35
C VAL A 264 0.71 -10.70 4.46
N ILE A 265 0.01 -11.66 3.94
CA ILE A 265 0.54 -12.64 3.00
C ILE A 265 0.40 -12.11 1.58
N LYS A 266 1.44 -12.26 0.75
CA LYS A 266 1.35 -12.13 -0.70
C LYS A 266 1.42 -13.52 -1.34
N GLY A 267 0.53 -13.81 -2.26
CA GLY A 267 0.45 -15.08 -2.99
C GLY A 267 -0.43 -16.11 -2.29
N GLY A 268 0.08 -16.85 -1.31
CA GLY A 268 -0.74 -17.75 -0.50
C GLY A 268 -1.45 -18.86 -1.31
N ALA A 269 -0.76 -19.56 -2.23
CA ALA A 269 -1.37 -20.57 -3.07
C ALA A 269 -2.08 -21.68 -2.26
N GLU A 270 -1.61 -21.99 -1.06
CA GLU A 270 -2.21 -22.94 -0.13
C GLU A 270 -2.90 -22.27 1.08
N ALA A 271 -3.11 -20.96 1.06
CA ALA A 271 -3.70 -20.21 2.17
C ALA A 271 -5.13 -20.69 2.52
N TRP A 272 -5.87 -21.19 1.54
CA TRP A 272 -7.20 -21.77 1.73
C TRP A 272 -7.23 -22.92 2.76
N LYS A 273 -6.12 -23.68 2.92
CA LYS A 273 -6.00 -24.75 3.93
C LYS A 273 -5.97 -24.22 5.36
N LEU A 274 -5.62 -22.95 5.53
CA LEU A 274 -5.49 -22.28 6.83
C LEU A 274 -6.41 -21.06 6.98
N ALA A 275 -7.46 -20.98 6.16
CA ALA A 275 -8.33 -19.80 6.06
C ALA A 275 -8.88 -19.35 7.43
N GLU A 276 -9.42 -20.27 8.24
CA GLU A 276 -9.92 -19.96 9.60
C GLU A 276 -8.81 -19.46 10.53
N GLN A 277 -7.60 -20.05 10.42
CA GLN A 277 -6.47 -19.61 11.24
C GLN A 277 -5.99 -18.22 10.84
N LEU A 278 -5.97 -17.91 9.54
CA LEU A 278 -5.63 -16.59 9.02
C LEU A 278 -6.63 -15.53 9.48
N ALA A 279 -7.94 -15.81 9.38
CA ALA A 279 -9.00 -14.94 9.87
C ALA A 279 -8.86 -14.68 11.39
N LYS A 280 -8.73 -15.74 12.19
CA LYS A 280 -8.56 -15.66 13.66
C LYS A 280 -7.34 -14.82 14.08
N ASN A 281 -6.28 -14.85 13.28
CA ASN A 281 -5.05 -14.10 13.56
C ASN A 281 -5.01 -12.74 12.86
N ASN A 282 -6.07 -12.29 12.20
CA ASN A 282 -6.12 -11.03 11.45
C ASN A 282 -4.94 -10.91 10.45
N ILE A 283 -4.75 -11.95 9.64
CA ILE A 283 -3.76 -11.97 8.56
C ILE A 283 -4.50 -11.86 7.24
N GLY A 284 -4.35 -10.73 6.56
CA GLY A 284 -4.89 -10.53 5.22
C GLY A 284 -4.02 -11.19 4.14
N VAL A 285 -4.60 -11.38 2.95
CA VAL A 285 -3.91 -12.01 1.82
C VAL A 285 -4.07 -11.16 0.57
N ILE A 286 -2.94 -10.83 -0.07
CA ILE A 286 -2.89 -10.23 -1.40
C ILE A 286 -2.75 -11.36 -2.41
N LEU A 287 -3.73 -11.50 -3.28
CA LEU A 287 -3.82 -12.54 -4.28
C LEU A 287 -3.52 -11.98 -5.68
N ASP A 288 -2.83 -12.74 -6.49
CA ASP A 288 -2.80 -12.57 -7.93
C ASP A 288 -3.89 -13.45 -8.53
N PRO A 289 -4.95 -12.88 -9.12
CA PRO A 289 -6.06 -13.67 -9.66
C PRO A 289 -5.67 -14.49 -10.88
N LEU A 290 -4.56 -14.17 -11.54
CA LEU A 290 -4.05 -14.90 -12.71
C LEU A 290 -3.09 -16.02 -12.31
N ASP A 291 -2.59 -16.03 -11.07
CA ASP A 291 -1.61 -17.00 -10.57
C ASP A 291 -2.27 -18.15 -9.78
N ASN A 292 -3.26 -18.78 -10.42
CA ASN A 292 -4.10 -19.83 -9.82
C ASN A 292 -3.76 -21.25 -10.29
N LEU A 293 -2.67 -21.41 -11.03
CA LEU A 293 -2.25 -22.70 -11.55
C LEU A 293 -1.01 -23.22 -10.80
N PRO A 294 -0.83 -24.54 -10.70
CA PRO A 294 0.34 -25.15 -10.05
C PRO A 294 1.58 -25.07 -10.97
N THR A 295 2.02 -23.85 -11.27
CA THR A 295 3.14 -23.56 -12.18
C THR A 295 4.52 -23.88 -11.59
N GLY A 296 4.60 -24.21 -10.31
CA GLY A 296 5.84 -24.54 -9.62
C GLY A 296 5.60 -25.32 -8.34
N PHE A 297 6.68 -25.89 -7.79
CA PHE A 297 6.61 -26.76 -6.59
C PHE A 297 5.98 -26.07 -5.38
N GLU A 298 6.15 -24.76 -5.23
CA GLU A 298 5.56 -24.01 -4.12
C GLU A 298 4.06 -23.76 -4.28
N ARG A 299 3.52 -23.95 -5.48
CA ARG A 299 2.15 -23.65 -5.87
C ARG A 299 1.33 -24.87 -6.24
N LEU A 300 1.80 -26.08 -5.87
CA LEU A 300 1.10 -27.33 -6.17
C LEU A 300 -0.33 -27.36 -5.62
N GLY A 301 -0.59 -26.65 -4.53
CA GLY A 301 -1.92 -26.53 -3.94
C GLY A 301 -2.72 -25.31 -4.44
N ALA A 302 -2.28 -24.64 -5.52
CA ALA A 302 -3.03 -23.56 -6.13
C ALA A 302 -4.39 -24.04 -6.63
N ARG A 303 -5.42 -23.17 -6.50
CA ARG A 303 -6.79 -23.46 -6.92
C ARG A 303 -7.57 -22.19 -7.24
N LEU A 304 -8.48 -22.28 -8.19
CA LEU A 304 -9.26 -21.17 -8.71
C LEU A 304 -10.18 -20.52 -7.66
N ASP A 305 -10.67 -21.29 -6.68
CA ASP A 305 -11.58 -20.82 -5.65
C ASP A 305 -10.89 -20.42 -4.33
N ASN A 306 -9.55 -20.29 -4.33
CA ASN A 306 -8.78 -19.86 -3.14
C ASN A 306 -9.36 -18.56 -2.54
N ALA A 307 -9.57 -17.53 -3.36
CA ALA A 307 -10.17 -16.25 -2.90
C ALA A 307 -11.53 -16.45 -2.23
N THR A 308 -12.39 -17.26 -2.83
CA THR A 308 -13.73 -17.55 -2.29
C THR A 308 -13.68 -18.26 -0.94
N LEU A 309 -12.74 -19.19 -0.76
CA LEU A 309 -12.57 -19.92 0.50
C LEU A 309 -12.04 -19.01 1.60
N LEU A 310 -11.11 -18.12 1.27
CA LEU A 310 -10.58 -17.13 2.19
C LEU A 310 -11.65 -16.12 2.62
N ASP A 311 -12.42 -15.59 1.67
CA ASP A 311 -13.51 -14.64 1.92
C ASP A 311 -14.59 -15.26 2.82
N LYS A 312 -15.05 -16.48 2.52
CA LYS A 312 -16.01 -17.22 3.36
C LYS A 312 -15.54 -17.45 4.79
N ALA A 313 -14.24 -17.55 5.01
CA ALA A 313 -13.66 -17.67 6.35
C ALA A 313 -13.48 -16.32 7.06
N GLY A 314 -13.77 -15.19 6.38
CA GLY A 314 -13.62 -13.85 6.91
C GLY A 314 -12.19 -13.30 6.83
N VAL A 315 -11.34 -13.85 5.96
CA VAL A 315 -10.01 -13.29 5.68
C VAL A 315 -10.16 -12.05 4.81
N VAL A 316 -9.51 -10.96 5.21
CA VAL A 316 -9.42 -9.77 4.35
C VAL A 316 -8.54 -10.09 3.15
N ILE A 317 -9.08 -9.94 1.94
CA ILE A 317 -8.36 -10.18 0.70
C ILE A 317 -8.21 -8.90 -0.11
N ALA A 318 -7.11 -8.81 -0.83
CA ALA A 318 -6.88 -7.79 -1.85
C ALA A 318 -6.35 -8.48 -3.11
N PHE A 319 -6.55 -7.84 -4.26
CA PHE A 319 -6.04 -8.32 -5.53
C PHE A 319 -4.92 -7.41 -6.04
N SER A 320 -4.01 -8.02 -6.78
CA SER A 320 -2.93 -7.36 -7.49
C SER A 320 -2.67 -8.13 -8.78
N VAL A 321 -2.32 -7.44 -9.84
CA VAL A 321 -2.04 -8.02 -11.17
C VAL A 321 -0.65 -7.63 -11.65
#